data_56cf1b65886f174891da8988cf95c0a7
#
_entry.id   56cf1b65886f174891da8988cf95c0a7
#
_cell.length_a   1.000
_cell.length_b   1.000
_cell.length_c   1.000
_cell.angle_alpha   90.00
_cell.angle_beta   90.00
_cell.angle_gamma   90.00
#
_symmetry.space_group_name_H-M   'P 1'
#
loop_
_entity.id
_entity.type
_entity.pdbx_description
1 polymer ?
#
loop_
_entity_poly.entity_id
_entity_poly.type
_entity_poly.pdbx_seq_one_letter_code
_entity_poly.pdbx_strand_id
1 'polypeptide(L)'
;MKKILSLALLLSSLFLANVQGQIALIYNGNTYQNGDNFTVNIEATAHQINTVQLKNIGNSAVRDIVVTLTPIEENGISAWGICAGGNCVAALTSTSFNLAPGLVDEGFAIDIDIDNSVPNPHSSYNVNITFGLVSIDIVMNVVVGTVGIDQPVANLSATAFPNPAQGIVNISYELNQPATLAIVDMQGRLVRQLPVAGTGTATLNELPAGIYAYGILGSNNMKKLVVK
;
A
#
# COMPACT_ATOMS: atom_id res chain seq x y z
N MET A 1 -51.05 -46.15 24.01
CA MET A 1 -50.92 -45.10 22.99
C MET A 1 -49.93 -44.07 23.53
N LYS A 2 -48.67 -44.16 23.14
CA LYS A 2 -47.63 -43.25 23.61
C LYS A 2 -47.46 -42.18 22.50
N LYS A 3 -47.76 -40.91 22.84
CA LYS A 3 -47.52 -39.78 21.95
C LYS A 3 -46.02 -39.40 22.00
N ILE A 4 -45.33 -39.60 20.90
CA ILE A 4 -43.94 -39.14 20.70
C ILE A 4 -44.01 -37.66 20.34
N LEU A 5 -43.54 -36.80 21.23
CA LEU A 5 -43.40 -35.39 21.01
C LEU A 5 -42.08 -35.16 20.29
N SER A 6 -42.14 -34.93 18.97
CA SER A 6 -40.97 -34.57 18.18
C SER A 6 -40.57 -33.12 18.48
N LEU A 7 -39.50 -32.97 19.25
CA LEU A 7 -38.84 -31.66 19.46
C LEU A 7 -38.01 -31.36 18.21
N ALA A 8 -38.58 -30.56 17.31
CA ALA A 8 -37.81 -29.99 16.20
C ALA A 8 -36.83 -28.94 16.72
N LEU A 9 -35.57 -29.34 16.83
CA LEU A 9 -34.49 -28.44 17.15
C LEU A 9 -34.24 -27.55 15.88
N LEU A 10 -34.79 -26.34 15.89
CA LEU A 10 -34.44 -25.32 14.91
C LEU A 10 -32.98 -24.93 15.18
N LEU A 11 -32.05 -25.54 14.43
CA LEU A 11 -30.73 -25.00 14.30
C LEU A 11 -30.84 -23.69 13.46
N SER A 12 -31.03 -22.58 14.15
CA SER A 12 -30.74 -21.28 13.56
C SER A 12 -29.24 -21.24 13.31
N SER A 13 -28.82 -21.57 12.08
CA SER A 13 -27.49 -21.21 11.60
C SER A 13 -27.39 -19.68 11.69
N LEU A 14 -26.76 -19.20 12.77
CA LEU A 14 -26.22 -17.87 12.76
C LEU A 14 -25.23 -17.82 11.59
N PHE A 15 -25.69 -17.31 10.46
CA PHE A 15 -24.81 -16.72 9.48
C PHE A 15 -24.11 -15.57 10.23
N LEU A 16 -22.94 -15.85 10.77
CA LEU A 16 -21.93 -14.82 11.02
C LEU A 16 -21.60 -14.29 9.62
N ALA A 17 -22.39 -13.32 9.16
CA ALA A 17 -21.96 -12.46 8.08
C ALA A 17 -20.60 -11.94 8.55
N ASN A 18 -19.55 -12.33 7.85
CA ASN A 18 -18.26 -11.71 8.01
C ASN A 18 -18.47 -10.21 7.74
N VAL A 19 -18.62 -9.44 8.82
CA VAL A 19 -18.57 -7.98 8.78
C VAL A 19 -17.10 -7.61 8.57
N GLN A 20 -16.54 -8.08 7.45
CA GLN A 20 -15.26 -7.62 6.98
C GLN A 20 -15.46 -6.22 6.43
N GLY A 21 -14.80 -5.31 7.07
CA GLY A 21 -14.53 -3.94 6.75
C GLY A 21 -15.39 -3.29 5.67
N GLN A 22 -16.49 -2.64 6.07
CA GLN A 22 -17.21 -1.73 5.17
C GLN A 22 -16.40 -0.45 4.91
N ILE A 23 -15.42 -0.15 5.76
CA ILE A 23 -14.54 1.01 5.64
C ILE A 23 -13.10 0.54 5.37
N ALA A 24 -12.43 1.23 4.47
CA ALA A 24 -11.04 0.98 4.12
C ALA A 24 -10.29 2.30 3.90
N LEU A 25 -8.98 2.26 4.06
CA LEU A 25 -8.10 3.32 3.58
C LEU A 25 -7.65 3.00 2.15
N ILE A 26 -7.62 4.02 1.32
CA ILE A 26 -7.14 3.93 -0.06
C ILE A 26 -5.89 4.79 -0.19
N TYR A 27 -4.82 4.23 -0.71
CA TYR A 27 -3.58 4.97 -1.00
C TYR A 27 -2.94 4.42 -2.28
N ASN A 28 -2.60 5.29 -3.21
CA ASN A 28 -2.04 4.95 -4.51
C ASN A 28 -2.83 3.85 -5.26
N GLY A 29 -4.16 3.89 -5.18
CA GLY A 29 -5.08 2.94 -5.82
C GLY A 29 -5.20 1.58 -5.12
N ASN A 30 -4.44 1.33 -4.06
CA ASN A 30 -4.55 0.12 -3.25
C ASN A 30 -5.53 0.31 -2.10
N THR A 31 -6.19 -0.77 -1.71
CA THR A 31 -7.17 -0.79 -0.61
C THR A 31 -6.56 -1.49 0.60
N TYR A 32 -6.60 -0.83 1.75
CA TYR A 32 -6.07 -1.33 3.02
C TYR A 32 -7.21 -1.51 4.02
N GLN A 33 -7.25 -2.68 4.65
CA GLN A 33 -8.29 -3.12 5.57
C GLN A 33 -7.71 -3.51 6.92
N ASN A 34 -8.55 -4.05 7.79
CA ASN A 34 -8.14 -4.46 9.13
C ASN A 34 -6.92 -5.40 9.13
N GLY A 35 -5.90 -5.04 9.88
CA GLY A 35 -4.64 -5.77 10.00
C GLY A 35 -3.59 -5.46 8.94
N ASP A 36 -3.91 -4.65 7.93
CA ASP A 36 -2.96 -4.25 6.90
C ASP A 36 -1.98 -3.19 7.40
N ASN A 37 -0.87 -3.04 6.67
CA ASN A 37 0.07 -1.95 6.83
C ASN A 37 0.46 -1.35 5.47
N PHE A 38 0.80 -0.07 5.46
CA PHE A 38 1.29 0.62 4.25
C PHE A 38 2.19 1.79 4.62
N THR A 39 2.91 2.30 3.62
CA THR A 39 3.81 3.43 3.79
C THR A 39 3.38 4.60 2.92
N VAL A 40 3.22 5.76 3.53
CA VAL A 40 2.94 7.03 2.88
C VAL A 40 4.24 7.81 2.75
N ASN A 41 4.55 8.25 1.53
CA ASN A 41 5.65 9.15 1.26
C ASN A 41 5.12 10.58 1.22
N ILE A 42 5.72 11.47 1.99
CA ILE A 42 5.37 12.89 2.04
C ILE A 42 6.59 13.76 1.70
N GLU A 43 6.34 14.98 1.28
CA GLU A 43 7.41 15.97 1.07
C GLU A 43 7.90 16.55 2.41
N ALA A 44 9.15 16.96 2.47
CA ALA A 44 9.75 17.60 3.67
C ALA A 44 9.07 18.91 4.09
N THR A 45 8.27 19.49 3.20
CA THR A 45 7.48 20.70 3.41
C THR A 45 6.00 20.41 3.66
N ALA A 46 5.61 19.14 3.74
CA ALA A 46 4.22 18.77 3.97
C ALA A 46 3.80 19.19 5.40
N HIS A 47 2.60 19.73 5.51
CA HIS A 47 1.94 20.02 6.78
C HIS A 47 0.70 19.15 6.98
N GLN A 48 0.38 18.32 5.99
CA GLN A 48 -0.81 17.49 6.00
C GLN A 48 -0.62 16.25 5.12
N ILE A 49 -1.12 15.10 5.59
CA ILE A 49 -1.27 13.87 4.81
C ILE A 49 -2.70 13.85 4.27
N ASN A 50 -2.89 14.18 3.01
CA ASN A 50 -4.18 14.23 2.32
C ASN A 50 -4.23 13.28 1.09
N THR A 51 -3.20 12.46 0.91
CA THR A 51 -3.12 11.48 -0.17
C THR A 51 -3.77 10.15 0.17
N VAL A 52 -4.07 9.93 1.45
CA VAL A 52 -4.84 8.78 1.94
C VAL A 52 -6.32 9.14 1.94
N GLN A 53 -7.14 8.25 1.42
CA GLN A 53 -8.59 8.43 1.37
C GLN A 53 -9.27 7.41 2.26
N LEU A 54 -10.34 7.81 2.94
CA LEU A 54 -11.22 6.91 3.69
C LEU A 54 -12.45 6.61 2.84
N LYS A 55 -12.75 5.34 2.59
CA LYS A 55 -13.81 4.91 1.69
C LYS A 55 -14.74 3.89 2.33
N ASN A 56 -16.04 4.05 2.12
CA ASN A 56 -17.00 2.98 2.37
C ASN A 56 -17.02 2.04 1.16
N ILE A 57 -16.43 0.86 1.32
CA ILE A 57 -16.37 -0.19 0.29
C ILE A 57 -17.54 -1.17 0.36
N GLY A 58 -18.45 -0.98 1.32
CA GLY A 58 -19.64 -1.82 1.52
C GLY A 58 -20.84 -1.35 0.71
N ASN A 59 -21.94 -2.10 0.84
CA ASN A 59 -23.21 -1.85 0.14
C ASN A 59 -24.24 -1.08 0.98
N SER A 60 -23.88 -0.74 2.22
CA SER A 60 -24.75 -0.04 3.17
C SER A 60 -24.06 1.21 3.71
N ALA A 61 -24.83 2.21 4.11
CA ALA A 61 -24.30 3.39 4.77
C ALA A 61 -23.70 3.00 6.13
N VAL A 62 -22.51 3.49 6.42
CA VAL A 62 -21.86 3.37 7.72
C VAL A 62 -22.09 4.66 8.49
N ARG A 63 -22.52 4.52 9.74
CA ARG A 63 -22.87 5.62 10.63
C ARG A 63 -21.93 5.65 11.82
N ASP A 64 -21.83 6.83 12.43
CA ASP A 64 -21.08 7.06 13.65
C ASP A 64 -19.62 6.59 13.54
N ILE A 65 -18.99 6.84 12.38
CA ILE A 65 -17.58 6.54 12.15
C ILE A 65 -16.74 7.51 12.98
N VAL A 66 -15.80 6.95 13.70
CA VAL A 66 -14.75 7.71 14.42
C VAL A 66 -13.40 7.15 13.99
N VAL A 67 -12.48 8.03 13.64
CA VAL A 67 -11.09 7.68 13.31
C VAL A 67 -10.19 8.19 14.43
N THR A 68 -9.35 7.31 14.96
CA THR A 68 -8.37 7.65 16.00
C THR A 68 -6.97 7.26 15.51
N LEU A 69 -6.03 8.17 15.63
CA LEU A 69 -4.62 7.93 15.39
C LEU A 69 -3.92 7.66 16.73
N THR A 70 -3.22 6.54 16.82
CA THR A 70 -2.38 6.23 17.98
C THR A 70 -0.94 6.15 17.50
N PRO A 71 -0.04 7.03 17.96
CA PRO A 71 1.38 6.94 17.62
C PRO A 71 1.97 5.62 18.09
N ILE A 72 2.68 4.92 17.20
CA ILE A 72 3.49 3.75 17.50
C ILE A 72 4.95 4.20 17.63
N GLU A 73 5.38 5.05 16.72
CA GLU A 73 6.71 5.64 16.67
C GLU A 73 6.63 7.05 16.09
N GLU A 74 7.33 8.00 16.68
CA GLU A 74 7.49 9.35 16.17
C GLU A 74 8.98 9.73 16.21
N ASN A 75 9.55 9.88 15.02
CA ASN A 75 10.94 10.30 14.86
C ASN A 75 11.00 11.44 13.83
N GLY A 76 10.83 12.64 14.31
CA GLY A 76 10.84 13.87 13.49
C GLY A 76 9.56 14.12 12.69
N ILE A 77 8.52 13.29 12.79
CA ILE A 77 7.17 13.57 12.29
C ILE A 77 6.19 13.33 13.43
N SER A 78 5.36 14.32 13.75
CA SER A 78 4.30 14.19 14.75
C SER A 78 2.95 14.64 14.18
N ALA A 79 1.91 13.83 14.42
CA ALA A 79 0.54 14.18 14.07
C ALA A 79 -0.09 14.98 15.23
N TRP A 80 -0.84 16.04 14.91
CA TRP A 80 -1.52 16.87 15.91
C TRP A 80 -2.99 17.12 15.63
N GLY A 81 -3.47 16.81 14.43
CA GLY A 81 -4.85 17.04 14.04
C GLY A 81 -5.35 16.01 13.02
N ILE A 82 -6.66 15.89 12.92
CA ILE A 82 -7.34 15.02 11.95
C ILE A 82 -8.56 15.71 11.37
N CYS A 83 -8.71 15.62 10.05
CA CYS A 83 -9.90 16.01 9.32
C CYS A 83 -10.62 14.73 8.85
N ALA A 84 -11.90 14.58 9.17
CA ALA A 84 -12.75 13.48 8.69
C ALA A 84 -14.22 13.91 8.71
N GLY A 85 -15.01 13.42 7.75
CA GLY A 85 -16.43 13.73 7.62
C GLY A 85 -16.73 15.23 7.43
N GLY A 86 -15.79 15.98 6.86
CA GLY A 86 -15.91 17.43 6.65
C GLY A 86 -15.58 18.30 7.88
N ASN A 87 -15.09 17.71 8.97
CA ASN A 87 -14.69 18.43 10.18
C ASN A 87 -13.22 18.19 10.49
N CYS A 88 -12.48 19.26 10.83
CA CYS A 88 -11.11 19.18 11.29
C CYS A 88 -11.04 19.51 12.79
N VAL A 89 -10.27 18.73 13.53
CA VAL A 89 -10.04 18.93 14.96
C VAL A 89 -8.55 18.87 15.27
N ALA A 90 -8.09 19.72 16.19
CA ALA A 90 -6.72 19.70 16.71
C ALA A 90 -6.58 18.59 17.76
N ALA A 91 -6.84 17.36 17.36
CA ALA A 91 -6.77 16.15 18.19
C ALA A 91 -6.57 14.94 17.28
N LEU A 92 -6.06 13.84 17.83
CA LEU A 92 -5.83 12.58 17.10
C LEU A 92 -7.08 11.69 17.02
N THR A 93 -8.25 12.21 17.37
CA THR A 93 -9.53 11.51 17.24
C THR A 93 -10.53 12.44 16.57
N SER A 94 -11.13 11.99 15.47
CA SER A 94 -12.12 12.75 14.71
C SER A 94 -13.45 12.90 15.46
N THR A 95 -14.25 13.88 15.06
CA THR A 95 -15.68 13.84 15.37
C THR A 95 -16.36 12.67 14.64
N SER A 96 -17.52 12.24 15.17
CA SER A 96 -18.33 11.21 14.52
C SER A 96 -18.95 11.72 13.22
N PHE A 97 -18.95 10.87 12.18
CA PHE A 97 -19.53 11.18 10.87
C PHE A 97 -20.14 9.94 10.20
N ASN A 98 -20.82 10.15 9.07
CA ASN A 98 -21.46 9.08 8.30
C ASN A 98 -20.89 9.04 6.88
N LEU A 99 -20.82 7.84 6.29
CA LEU A 99 -20.35 7.66 4.92
C LEU A 99 -21.29 6.72 4.14
N ALA A 100 -21.89 7.23 3.07
CA ALA A 100 -22.78 6.45 2.24
C ALA A 100 -22.03 5.35 1.46
N PRO A 101 -22.75 4.32 0.93
CA PRO A 101 -22.11 3.22 0.21
C PRO A 101 -21.29 3.70 -0.98
N GLY A 102 -20.09 3.20 -1.14
CA GLY A 102 -19.19 3.51 -2.24
C GLY A 102 -18.54 4.91 -2.20
N LEU A 103 -18.95 5.79 -1.28
CA LEU A 103 -18.38 7.13 -1.19
C LEU A 103 -17.00 7.13 -0.52
N VAL A 104 -16.23 8.13 -0.92
CA VAL A 104 -14.95 8.51 -0.33
C VAL A 104 -15.17 9.75 0.53
N ASP A 105 -14.52 9.82 1.68
CA ASP A 105 -14.37 11.06 2.43
C ASP A 105 -13.23 11.87 1.79
N GLU A 106 -13.59 12.80 0.92
CA GLU A 106 -12.62 13.65 0.19
C GLU A 106 -11.90 14.63 1.11
N GLY A 107 -12.43 14.87 2.29
CA GLY A 107 -11.83 15.75 3.31
C GLY A 107 -10.94 15.02 4.31
N PHE A 108 -10.74 13.70 4.17
CA PHE A 108 -9.88 12.96 5.09
C PHE A 108 -8.43 13.41 4.98
N ALA A 109 -7.87 13.87 6.09
CA ALA A 109 -6.50 14.32 6.17
C ALA A 109 -5.97 14.25 7.60
N ILE A 110 -4.65 14.21 7.74
CA ILE A 110 -3.94 14.20 9.02
C ILE A 110 -2.98 15.38 9.02
N ASP A 111 -3.15 16.29 9.98
CA ASP A 111 -2.24 17.43 10.17
C ASP A 111 -0.99 16.97 10.90
N ILE A 112 0.17 17.35 10.38
CA ILE A 112 1.48 16.92 10.86
C ILE A 112 2.45 18.09 10.96
N ASP A 113 3.42 17.95 11.86
CA ASP A 113 4.64 18.75 11.91
C ASP A 113 5.84 17.88 11.57
N ILE A 114 6.80 18.44 10.82
CA ILE A 114 8.05 17.77 10.44
C ILE A 114 9.24 18.54 11.01
N ASP A 115 10.02 17.87 11.85
CA ASP A 115 11.31 18.38 12.31
C ASP A 115 12.41 17.97 11.32
N ASN A 116 12.73 18.86 10.41
CA ASN A 116 13.76 18.65 9.39
C ASN A 116 15.20 18.64 9.95
N SER A 117 15.38 18.88 11.25
CA SER A 117 16.68 18.71 11.92
C SER A 117 16.97 17.25 12.25
N VAL A 118 15.94 16.40 12.28
CA VAL A 118 16.05 14.96 12.49
C VAL A 118 16.46 14.29 11.17
N PRO A 119 17.54 13.50 11.14
CA PRO A 119 17.92 12.75 9.95
C PRO A 119 16.88 11.70 9.59
N ASN A 120 16.39 11.69 8.35
CA ASN A 120 15.39 10.75 7.83
C ASN A 120 14.11 10.72 8.69
N PRO A 121 13.36 11.82 8.77
CA PRO A 121 12.15 11.89 9.57
C PRO A 121 11.15 10.81 9.15
N HIS A 122 10.60 10.11 10.13
CA HIS A 122 9.59 9.07 9.91
C HIS A 122 8.69 8.91 11.14
N SER A 123 7.54 8.31 10.93
CA SER A 123 6.63 7.95 12.02
C SER A 123 5.78 6.75 11.65
N SER A 124 5.16 6.14 12.65
CA SER A 124 4.18 5.07 12.47
C SER A 124 2.98 5.31 13.36
N TYR A 125 1.79 5.16 12.82
CA TYR A 125 0.52 5.33 13.53
C TYR A 125 -0.36 4.10 13.35
N ASN A 126 -1.03 3.66 14.43
CA ASN A 126 -2.21 2.83 14.30
C ASN A 126 -3.40 3.74 13.97
N VAL A 127 -3.98 3.55 12.80
CA VAL A 127 -5.23 4.19 12.38
C VAL A 127 -6.36 3.27 12.77
N ASN A 128 -7.01 3.57 13.89
CA ASN A 128 -8.18 2.84 14.37
C ASN A 128 -9.45 3.50 13.87
N ILE A 129 -10.31 2.74 13.18
CA ILE A 129 -11.59 3.20 12.65
C ILE A 129 -12.70 2.41 13.31
N THR A 130 -13.55 3.07 14.06
CA THR A 130 -14.65 2.45 14.78
C THR A 130 -16.01 2.89 14.27
N PHE A 131 -16.96 1.98 14.24
CA PHE A 131 -18.39 2.25 13.94
C PHE A 131 -19.26 1.10 14.50
N GLY A 132 -20.27 1.41 15.29
CA GLY A 132 -21.06 0.42 15.99
C GLY A 132 -20.20 -0.47 16.89
N LEU A 133 -20.18 -1.80 16.61
CA LEU A 133 -19.34 -2.78 17.31
C LEU A 133 -18.09 -3.19 16.51
N VAL A 134 -17.83 -2.53 15.39
CA VAL A 134 -16.69 -2.83 14.51
C VAL A 134 -15.52 -1.94 14.87
N SER A 135 -14.33 -2.52 14.94
CA SER A 135 -13.05 -1.83 15.03
C SER A 135 -12.12 -2.35 13.93
N ILE A 136 -11.52 -1.44 13.21
CA ILE A 136 -10.55 -1.68 12.13
C ILE A 136 -9.25 -1.01 12.54
N ASP A 137 -8.16 -1.76 12.54
CA ASP A 137 -6.83 -1.29 12.87
C ASP A 137 -5.92 -1.44 11.65
N ILE A 138 -5.32 -0.36 11.20
CA ILE A 138 -4.42 -0.32 10.03
C ILE A 138 -3.16 0.44 10.45
N VAL A 139 -1.99 -0.13 10.19
CA VAL A 139 -0.72 0.55 10.48
C VAL A 139 -0.31 1.40 9.28
N MET A 140 -0.21 2.69 9.50
CA MET A 140 0.28 3.66 8.53
C MET A 140 1.69 4.13 8.93
N ASN A 141 2.68 3.82 8.11
CA ASN A 141 4.02 4.36 8.23
C ASN A 141 4.12 5.63 7.38
N VAL A 142 4.74 6.65 7.90
CA VAL A 142 4.96 7.94 7.21
C VAL A 142 6.45 8.18 7.12
N VAL A 143 6.92 8.48 5.92
CA VAL A 143 8.34 8.78 5.68
C VAL A 143 8.44 10.06 4.85
N VAL A 144 9.41 10.91 5.16
CA VAL A 144 9.75 12.03 4.30
C VAL A 144 10.50 11.46 3.10
N GLY A 145 9.79 11.40 1.96
CA GLY A 145 10.44 11.14 0.68
C GLY A 145 11.20 12.39 0.24
N THR A 146 12.44 12.25 -0.15
CA THR A 146 13.07 13.28 -0.97
C THR A 146 12.28 13.38 -2.28
N VAL A 147 11.72 14.58 -2.57
CA VAL A 147 11.10 14.85 -3.88
C VAL A 147 12.15 14.61 -4.95
N GLY A 148 12.05 13.51 -5.59
CA GLY A 148 12.97 13.20 -6.66
C GLY A 148 13.31 11.73 -6.68
N ILE A 149 12.55 10.98 -7.50
CA ILE A 149 12.86 9.61 -7.88
C ILE A 149 12.65 8.64 -6.72
N ASP A 150 11.73 7.70 -6.90
CA ASP A 150 11.64 6.50 -6.07
C ASP A 150 13.02 6.16 -5.54
N GLN A 151 13.11 5.98 -4.21
CA GLN A 151 14.35 5.52 -3.58
C GLN A 151 14.93 4.47 -4.54
N PRO A 152 16.12 4.66 -5.09
CA PRO A 152 16.68 3.59 -5.90
C PRO A 152 16.62 2.37 -5.01
N VAL A 153 15.86 1.36 -5.45
CA VAL A 153 15.93 0.03 -4.83
C VAL A 153 17.40 -0.24 -4.68
N ALA A 154 17.89 -0.17 -3.43
CA ALA A 154 19.28 0.10 -3.12
C ALA A 154 20.14 -0.85 -3.93
N ASN A 155 21.05 -0.27 -4.71
CA ASN A 155 22.10 -0.97 -5.43
C ASN A 155 21.63 -2.18 -6.26
N LEU A 156 20.77 -1.95 -7.27
CA LEU A 156 20.63 -2.91 -8.33
C LEU A 156 21.86 -2.84 -9.23
N SER A 157 22.83 -3.67 -8.99
CA SER A 157 23.79 -4.03 -10.01
C SER A 157 23.18 -5.13 -10.87
N ALA A 158 22.57 -4.79 -12.00
CA ALA A 158 22.14 -5.78 -12.99
C ALA A 158 22.96 -5.59 -14.27
N THR A 159 23.48 -6.69 -14.82
CA THR A 159 24.28 -6.68 -16.05
C THR A 159 23.83 -7.84 -16.93
N ALA A 160 23.38 -7.50 -18.16
CA ALA A 160 23.02 -8.50 -19.16
C ALA A 160 24.25 -8.93 -19.98
N PHE A 161 24.41 -10.25 -20.16
CA PHE A 161 25.47 -10.83 -20.98
C PHE A 161 25.02 -12.14 -21.66
N PRO A 162 25.45 -12.40 -22.90
CA PRO A 162 26.02 -11.42 -23.80
C PRO A 162 25.04 -10.29 -24.15
N ASN A 163 25.53 -9.10 -24.46
CA ASN A 163 24.73 -8.01 -24.99
C ASN A 163 25.54 -7.30 -26.09
N PRO A 164 25.21 -7.47 -27.38
CA PRO A 164 24.02 -8.16 -27.93
C PRO A 164 24.00 -9.67 -27.71
N ALA A 165 22.79 -10.21 -27.49
CA ALA A 165 22.54 -11.61 -27.26
C ALA A 165 22.06 -12.33 -28.55
N GLN A 166 22.30 -13.64 -28.63
CA GLN A 166 21.75 -14.53 -29.67
C GLN A 166 20.95 -15.64 -28.99
N GLY A 167 19.64 -15.44 -28.83
CA GLY A 167 18.72 -16.41 -28.27
C GLY A 167 18.69 -16.50 -26.74
N ILE A 168 19.84 -16.54 -26.06
CA ILE A 168 19.91 -16.64 -24.60
C ILE A 168 20.55 -15.37 -24.02
N VAL A 169 19.90 -14.83 -22.99
CA VAL A 169 20.38 -13.68 -22.21
C VAL A 169 20.51 -14.09 -20.77
N ASN A 170 21.65 -13.84 -20.15
CA ASN A 170 21.84 -13.95 -18.71
C ASN A 170 21.89 -12.55 -18.12
N ILE A 171 21.13 -12.33 -17.03
CA ILE A 171 21.16 -11.05 -16.29
C ILE A 171 21.65 -11.40 -14.89
N SER A 172 22.92 -11.05 -14.61
CA SER A 172 23.44 -11.12 -13.23
C SER A 172 22.87 -9.93 -12.44
N TYR A 173 22.52 -10.18 -11.17
CA TYR A 173 21.98 -9.16 -10.28
C TYR A 173 22.51 -9.34 -8.86
N GLU A 174 22.56 -8.21 -8.16
CA GLU A 174 22.85 -8.14 -6.72
C GLU A 174 21.84 -7.22 -6.07
N LEU A 175 21.06 -7.75 -5.11
CA LEU A 175 19.94 -7.10 -4.43
C LEU A 175 20.06 -7.31 -2.93
N ASN A 176 19.74 -6.32 -2.15
CA ASN A 176 19.64 -6.43 -0.69
C ASN A 176 18.23 -6.79 -0.19
N GLN A 177 17.24 -6.84 -1.10
CA GLN A 177 15.86 -7.27 -0.79
C GLN A 177 15.20 -7.93 -2.01
N PRO A 178 14.15 -8.77 -1.83
CA PRO A 178 13.41 -9.36 -2.93
C PRO A 178 12.78 -8.29 -3.83
N ALA A 179 12.83 -8.52 -5.14
CA ALA A 179 12.29 -7.59 -6.15
C ALA A 179 11.84 -8.36 -7.40
N THR A 180 11.27 -7.65 -8.38
CA THR A 180 10.89 -8.21 -9.68
C THR A 180 11.77 -7.60 -10.77
N LEU A 181 12.54 -8.45 -11.45
CA LEU A 181 13.25 -8.09 -12.67
C LEU A 181 12.25 -8.03 -13.82
N ALA A 182 12.19 -6.89 -14.51
CA ALA A 182 11.30 -6.67 -15.64
C ALA A 182 12.09 -6.46 -16.93
N ILE A 183 11.57 -6.98 -18.04
CA ILE A 183 12.02 -6.73 -19.40
C ILE A 183 10.86 -6.10 -20.16
N VAL A 184 11.10 -4.90 -20.71
CA VAL A 184 10.09 -4.16 -21.47
C VAL A 184 10.58 -3.91 -22.90
N ASP A 185 9.65 -3.79 -23.83
CA ASP A 185 9.95 -3.39 -25.21
C ASP A 185 10.13 -1.87 -25.32
N MET A 186 10.43 -1.39 -26.53
CA MET A 186 10.66 0.05 -26.78
C MET A 186 9.40 0.91 -26.62
N GLN A 187 8.21 0.31 -26.50
CA GLN A 187 6.95 0.98 -26.18
C GLN A 187 6.63 0.95 -24.69
N GLY A 188 7.53 0.39 -23.86
CA GLY A 188 7.32 0.27 -22.40
C GLY A 188 6.40 -0.89 -22.01
N ARG A 189 6.00 -1.77 -22.94
CA ARG A 189 5.14 -2.93 -22.63
C ARG A 189 5.98 -4.03 -21.98
N LEU A 190 5.45 -4.60 -20.90
CA LEU A 190 6.10 -5.70 -20.19
C LEU A 190 6.15 -6.95 -21.06
N VAL A 191 7.35 -7.47 -21.34
CA VAL A 191 7.59 -8.68 -22.14
C VAL A 191 7.84 -9.88 -21.24
N ARG A 192 8.61 -9.71 -20.17
CA ARG A 192 8.93 -10.76 -19.17
C ARG A 192 9.08 -10.13 -17.80
N GLN A 193 8.77 -10.91 -16.77
CA GLN A 193 9.05 -10.58 -15.38
C GLN A 193 9.48 -11.82 -14.60
N LEU A 194 10.43 -11.65 -13.68
CA LEU A 194 10.95 -12.73 -12.84
C LEU A 194 11.13 -12.23 -11.41
N PRO A 195 10.67 -12.97 -10.40
CA PRO A 195 11.02 -12.67 -9.02
C PRO A 195 12.51 -12.97 -8.79
N VAL A 196 13.22 -12.04 -8.16
CA VAL A 196 14.66 -12.14 -7.90
C VAL A 196 14.97 -11.68 -6.47
N ALA A 197 15.98 -12.28 -5.84
CA ALA A 197 16.38 -11.92 -4.48
C ALA A 197 17.87 -12.21 -4.27
N GLY A 198 18.54 -11.41 -3.45
CA GLY A 198 19.96 -11.58 -3.15
C GLY A 198 20.85 -11.43 -4.39
N THR A 199 21.91 -12.23 -4.47
CA THR A 199 22.84 -12.26 -5.61
C THR A 199 22.56 -13.46 -6.48
N GLY A 200 22.44 -13.28 -7.80
CA GLY A 200 22.13 -14.38 -8.72
C GLY A 200 22.21 -14.01 -10.19
N THR A 201 21.79 -14.97 -11.03
CA THR A 201 21.70 -14.79 -12.49
C THR A 201 20.34 -15.30 -12.96
N ALA A 202 19.57 -14.45 -13.63
CA ALA A 202 18.35 -14.83 -14.32
C ALA A 202 18.68 -15.13 -15.78
N THR A 203 18.27 -16.30 -16.26
CA THR A 203 18.44 -16.70 -17.66
C THR A 203 17.12 -16.51 -18.41
N LEU A 204 17.18 -15.78 -19.50
CA LEU A 204 16.06 -15.53 -20.40
C LEU A 204 16.28 -16.26 -21.72
N ASN A 205 15.33 -17.08 -22.09
CA ASN A 205 15.31 -17.80 -23.37
C ASN A 205 14.19 -17.22 -24.25
N GLU A 206 14.33 -17.37 -25.55
CA GLU A 206 13.27 -17.11 -26.53
C GLU A 206 12.75 -15.66 -26.56
N LEU A 207 13.61 -14.67 -26.28
CA LEU A 207 13.27 -13.30 -26.60
C LEU A 207 13.41 -13.08 -28.10
N PRO A 208 12.37 -12.58 -28.79
CA PRO A 208 12.47 -12.22 -30.20
C PRO A 208 13.60 -11.23 -30.45
N ALA A 209 14.16 -11.24 -31.67
CA ALA A 209 15.16 -10.22 -32.05
C ALA A 209 14.56 -8.83 -31.90
N GLY A 210 15.29 -7.94 -31.22
CA GLY A 210 14.79 -6.61 -30.91
C GLY A 210 15.63 -5.85 -29.90
N ILE A 211 15.16 -4.64 -29.59
CA ILE A 211 15.74 -3.79 -28.54
C ILE A 211 14.76 -3.75 -27.37
N TYR A 212 15.28 -3.98 -26.18
CA TYR A 212 14.54 -4.04 -24.93
C TYR A 212 15.21 -3.16 -23.88
N ALA A 213 14.48 -2.86 -22.82
CA ALA A 213 15.05 -2.36 -21.59
C ALA A 213 14.82 -3.40 -20.48
N TYR A 214 15.78 -3.54 -19.58
CA TYR A 214 15.68 -4.41 -18.41
C TYR A 214 16.08 -3.67 -17.14
N GLY A 215 15.43 -4.01 -16.04
CA GLY A 215 15.67 -3.43 -14.72
C GLY A 215 14.70 -3.94 -13.68
N ILE A 216 14.73 -3.40 -12.48
CA ILE A 216 13.74 -3.71 -11.45
C ILE A 216 12.43 -2.98 -11.76
N LEU A 217 11.33 -3.71 -11.64
CA LEU A 217 9.99 -3.16 -11.83
C LEU A 217 9.76 -2.04 -10.81
N GLY A 218 9.32 -0.87 -11.30
CA GLY A 218 9.13 0.32 -10.49
C GLY A 218 10.41 1.17 -10.28
N SER A 219 11.59 0.73 -10.79
CA SER A 219 12.80 1.56 -10.75
C SER A 219 12.98 2.38 -12.04
N ASN A 220 13.57 3.56 -11.91
CA ASN A 220 13.93 4.39 -13.07
C ASN A 220 15.26 3.97 -13.71
N ASN A 221 15.92 2.92 -13.20
CA ASN A 221 17.24 2.48 -13.66
C ASN A 221 17.11 1.29 -14.63
N MET A 222 16.56 1.57 -15.81
CA MET A 222 16.47 0.59 -16.88
C MET A 222 17.69 0.64 -17.80
N LYS A 223 18.23 -0.53 -18.14
CA LYS A 223 19.40 -0.68 -19.03
C LYS A 223 18.99 -1.28 -20.36
N LYS A 224 19.71 -0.94 -21.42
CA LYS A 224 19.45 -1.42 -22.78
C LYS A 224 19.91 -2.88 -22.95
N LEU A 225 19.05 -3.69 -23.55
CA LEU A 225 19.32 -5.05 -24.02
C LEU A 225 19.07 -5.14 -25.53
N VAL A 226 19.98 -5.74 -26.26
CA VAL A 226 19.85 -6.00 -27.71
C VAL A 226 19.85 -7.53 -27.91
N VAL A 227 18.83 -8.03 -28.61
CA VAL A 227 18.72 -9.44 -29.04
C VAL A 227 18.76 -9.47 -30.56
N LYS A 228 19.61 -10.34 -31.14
CA LYS A 228 19.80 -10.52 -32.58
C LYS A 228 19.19 -11.81 -33.07
#